data_17ab65aca77c5a7160395e154ed8ad7d
#
_entry.id   17ab65aca77c5a7160395e154ed8ad7d
#
_cell.length_a   1.000
_cell.length_b   1.000
_cell.length_c   1.000
_cell.angle_alpha   90.00
_cell.angle_beta   90.00
_cell.angle_gamma   90.00
#
_symmetry.space_group_name_H-M   'P 1'
#
loop_
_entity.id
_entity.type
_entity.pdbx_description
1 polymer ?
#
loop_
_entity_poly.entity_id
_entity_poly.type
_entity_poly.pdbx_seq_one_letter_code
_entity_poly.pdbx_strand_id
1 'polypeptide(L)'
;MEASELGTIKHVGNRFEARIERALEHDRQAVWSMLTDSSLLPQWLAPGDLSLRRGGAAKLNFPESGTNVDSVVTEVDPPRLIEYSWSNPGEPDRPLRWEAVATPGGTRLSLTLAIPDSEDIARTCAGWEAHMEMFAAAMEGVPIKFPFERFKAAREAYRALVP
;
A
#
# COMPACT_ATOMS: atom_id res chain seq x y z
N MET A 1 11.66 -15.56 0.95
CA MET A 1 11.76 -14.08 1.00
C MET A 1 13.07 -13.68 1.62
N GLU A 2 13.77 -12.79 0.98
CA GLU A 2 15.00 -12.25 1.50
C GLU A 2 14.70 -11.25 2.61
N ALA A 3 15.46 -11.29 3.71
CA ALA A 3 15.29 -10.34 4.81
C ALA A 3 15.47 -8.88 4.33
N SER A 4 16.35 -8.65 3.35
CA SER A 4 16.60 -7.34 2.76
C SER A 4 15.40 -6.76 2.00
N GLU A 5 14.41 -7.59 1.67
CA GLU A 5 13.20 -7.14 0.98
C GLU A 5 12.13 -6.65 1.94
N LEU A 6 12.28 -6.92 3.22
CA LEU A 6 11.32 -6.46 4.22
C LEU A 6 11.45 -4.97 4.48
N GLY A 7 10.33 -4.36 4.83
CA GLY A 7 10.31 -2.99 5.29
C GLY A 7 10.81 -2.83 6.72
N THR A 8 10.62 -1.64 7.27
CA THR A 8 11.00 -1.29 8.62
C THR A 8 9.77 -0.96 9.45
N ILE A 9 9.85 -1.19 10.77
CA ILE A 9 8.78 -0.84 11.71
C ILE A 9 9.40 -0.02 12.84
N LYS A 10 8.73 1.09 13.19
CA LYS A 10 9.10 1.94 14.32
C LYS A 10 7.90 2.11 15.23
N HIS A 11 8.16 2.24 16.53
CA HIS A 11 7.13 2.62 17.50
C HIS A 11 7.30 4.11 17.75
N VAL A 12 6.30 4.91 17.40
CA VAL A 12 6.35 6.38 17.48
C VAL A 12 5.14 6.85 18.29
N GLY A 13 5.35 7.25 19.55
CA GLY A 13 4.24 7.62 20.43
C GLY A 13 3.32 6.44 20.67
N ASN A 14 2.04 6.61 20.38
CA ASN A 14 1.03 5.55 20.50
C ASN A 14 0.72 4.88 19.17
N ARG A 15 1.65 4.93 18.20
CA ARG A 15 1.46 4.37 16.85
C ARG A 15 2.67 3.53 16.45
N PHE A 16 2.42 2.58 15.55
CA PHE A 16 3.47 1.97 14.75
C PHE A 16 3.52 2.68 13.41
N GLU A 17 4.73 2.89 12.92
CA GLU A 17 4.99 3.41 11.58
C GLU A 17 5.83 2.40 10.82
N ALA A 18 5.44 2.12 9.57
CA ALA A 18 6.17 1.16 8.74
C ALA A 18 6.46 1.76 7.36
N ARG A 19 7.54 1.30 6.74
CA ARG A 19 7.91 1.71 5.40
C ARG A 19 8.33 0.48 4.60
N ILE A 20 7.72 0.33 3.43
CA ILE A 20 7.96 -0.78 2.50
C ILE A 20 8.30 -0.19 1.14
N GLU A 21 9.34 -0.70 0.48
CA GLU A 21 9.79 -0.19 -0.82
C GLU A 21 9.94 -1.32 -1.83
N ARG A 22 9.71 -0.99 -3.12
CA ARG A 22 9.96 -1.91 -4.24
C ARG A 22 10.57 -1.15 -5.40
N ALA A 23 11.56 -1.75 -6.05
CA ALA A 23 12.10 -1.27 -7.31
C ALA A 23 11.32 -1.92 -8.45
N LEU A 24 10.80 -1.10 -9.36
CA LEU A 24 10.00 -1.55 -10.50
C LEU A 24 10.66 -1.10 -11.80
N GLU A 25 10.77 -2.00 -12.77
CA GLU A 25 11.37 -1.71 -14.08
C GLU A 25 10.34 -1.08 -15.04
N HIS A 26 9.64 -0.06 -14.56
CA HIS A 26 8.60 0.66 -15.29
C HIS A 26 8.74 2.14 -15.00
N ASP A 27 8.36 2.98 -15.95
CA ASP A 27 8.46 4.41 -15.74
C ASP A 27 7.45 4.90 -14.69
N ARG A 28 7.73 6.07 -14.14
CA ARG A 28 6.95 6.64 -13.05
C ARG A 28 5.49 6.87 -13.43
N GLN A 29 5.23 7.28 -14.68
CA GLN A 29 3.86 7.50 -15.12
C GLN A 29 3.05 6.20 -15.17
N ALA A 30 3.66 5.11 -15.62
CA ALA A 30 3.00 3.80 -15.65
C ALA A 30 2.71 3.30 -14.22
N VAL A 31 3.66 3.48 -13.32
CA VAL A 31 3.48 3.14 -11.89
C VAL A 31 2.37 3.98 -11.28
N TRP A 32 2.35 5.28 -11.57
CA TRP A 32 1.31 6.18 -11.08
C TRP A 32 -0.08 5.77 -11.56
N SER A 33 -0.21 5.41 -12.83
CA SER A 33 -1.50 4.96 -13.38
C SER A 33 -1.99 3.70 -12.67
N MET A 34 -1.14 2.70 -12.46
CA MET A 34 -1.51 1.48 -11.73
C MET A 34 -1.93 1.80 -10.29
N LEU A 35 -1.27 2.77 -9.68
CA LEU A 35 -1.50 3.15 -8.29
C LEU A 35 -2.83 3.88 -8.09
N THR A 36 -3.31 4.64 -9.07
CA THR A 36 -4.40 5.59 -8.87
C THR A 36 -5.59 5.44 -9.82
N ASP A 37 -5.42 4.81 -10.98
CA ASP A 37 -6.49 4.72 -11.99
C ASP A 37 -7.52 3.68 -11.57
N SER A 38 -8.79 4.09 -11.49
CA SER A 38 -9.88 3.22 -11.07
C SER A 38 -10.04 1.97 -11.94
N SER A 39 -9.69 2.06 -13.23
CA SER A 39 -9.73 0.91 -14.13
C SER A 39 -8.63 -0.11 -13.85
N LEU A 40 -7.56 0.28 -13.18
CA LEU A 40 -6.41 -0.57 -12.89
C LEU A 40 -6.36 -1.04 -11.43
N LEU A 41 -6.97 -0.30 -10.50
CA LEU A 41 -6.99 -0.65 -9.08
C LEU A 41 -7.45 -2.09 -8.80
N PRO A 42 -8.45 -2.65 -9.51
CA PRO A 42 -8.87 -4.03 -9.25
C PRO A 42 -7.81 -5.08 -9.53
N GLN A 43 -6.77 -4.74 -10.31
CA GLN A 43 -5.73 -5.71 -10.67
C GLN A 43 -4.79 -6.03 -9.51
N TRP A 44 -4.69 -5.15 -8.52
CA TRP A 44 -3.75 -5.36 -7.43
C TRP A 44 -4.31 -4.99 -6.05
N LEU A 45 -5.36 -4.23 -5.98
CA LEU A 45 -5.92 -3.75 -4.72
C LEU A 45 -7.39 -4.08 -4.60
N ALA A 46 -8.27 -3.25 -5.14
CA ALA A 46 -9.72 -3.43 -5.07
C ALA A 46 -10.42 -2.45 -6.02
N PRO A 47 -11.64 -2.76 -6.44
CA PRO A 47 -12.47 -1.78 -7.13
C PRO A 47 -12.66 -0.52 -6.28
N GLY A 48 -12.62 0.64 -6.91
CA GLY A 48 -12.84 1.90 -6.21
C GLY A 48 -12.35 3.10 -6.99
N ASP A 49 -12.35 4.23 -6.32
CA ASP A 49 -11.93 5.51 -6.87
C ASP A 49 -11.07 6.29 -5.90
N LEU A 50 -10.01 6.88 -6.43
CA LEU A 50 -9.17 7.83 -5.72
C LEU A 50 -9.27 9.16 -6.46
N SER A 51 -9.90 10.15 -5.84
CA SER A 51 -10.00 11.49 -6.42
C SER A 51 -8.68 12.21 -6.26
N LEU A 52 -8.06 12.58 -7.38
CA LEU A 52 -6.69 13.14 -7.38
C LEU A 52 -6.67 14.61 -7.03
N ARG A 53 -7.23 14.95 -5.87
CA ARG A 53 -7.19 16.29 -5.30
C ARG A 53 -7.28 16.20 -3.78
N ARG A 54 -6.65 17.13 -3.08
CA ARG A 54 -6.73 17.20 -1.63
C ARG A 54 -8.19 17.38 -1.20
N GLY A 55 -8.63 16.58 -0.23
CA GLY A 55 -10.01 16.55 0.22
C GLY A 55 -10.94 15.73 -0.65
N GLY A 56 -10.46 15.19 -1.76
CA GLY A 56 -11.24 14.31 -2.63
C GLY A 56 -11.50 12.96 -1.99
N ALA A 57 -12.49 12.23 -2.51
CA ALA A 57 -12.87 10.95 -1.94
C ALA A 57 -11.83 9.86 -2.23
N ALA A 58 -11.58 9.00 -1.24
CA ALA A 58 -10.83 7.77 -1.39
C ALA A 58 -11.75 6.63 -0.99
N LYS A 59 -12.24 5.88 -1.97
CA LYS A 59 -13.24 4.82 -1.75
C LYS A 59 -12.78 3.53 -2.41
N LEU A 60 -12.65 2.49 -1.63
CA LEU A 60 -12.28 1.14 -2.10
C LEU A 60 -13.24 0.13 -1.51
N ASN A 61 -13.55 -0.90 -2.28
CA ASN A 61 -14.51 -1.91 -1.87
C ASN A 61 -13.97 -3.30 -2.19
N PHE A 62 -13.73 -4.11 -1.16
CA PHE A 62 -13.31 -5.50 -1.30
C PHE A 62 -14.55 -6.39 -1.27
N PRO A 63 -15.12 -6.76 -2.44
CA PRO A 63 -16.41 -7.47 -2.46
C PRO A 63 -16.37 -8.83 -1.77
N GLU A 64 -15.24 -9.53 -1.80
CA GLU A 64 -15.12 -10.87 -1.21
C GLU A 64 -15.09 -10.86 0.31
N SER A 65 -14.44 -9.86 0.91
CA SER A 65 -14.32 -9.76 2.35
C SER A 65 -15.35 -8.82 2.99
N GLY A 66 -16.02 -8.00 2.17
CA GLY A 66 -16.90 -6.95 2.65
C GLY A 66 -16.18 -5.78 3.28
N THR A 67 -14.85 -5.75 3.21
CA THR A 67 -14.05 -4.64 3.72
C THR A 67 -14.19 -3.43 2.80
N ASN A 68 -14.43 -2.27 3.38
CA ASN A 68 -14.54 -1.02 2.65
C ASN A 68 -13.57 0.00 3.21
N VAL A 69 -13.10 0.89 2.35
CA VAL A 69 -12.38 2.11 2.74
C VAL A 69 -13.22 3.28 2.24
N ASP A 70 -13.55 4.19 3.14
CA ASP A 70 -14.30 5.41 2.83
C ASP A 70 -13.65 6.55 3.58
N SER A 71 -12.70 7.19 2.91
CA SER A 71 -11.88 8.24 3.50
C SER A 71 -11.64 9.35 2.49
N VAL A 72 -10.63 10.17 2.74
CA VAL A 72 -10.29 11.29 1.86
C VAL A 72 -8.81 11.25 1.49
N VAL A 73 -8.52 11.81 0.32
CA VAL A 73 -7.14 12.05 -0.11
C VAL A 73 -6.63 13.26 0.67
N THR A 74 -5.59 13.08 1.45
CA THR A 74 -5.03 14.13 2.30
C THR A 74 -3.91 14.89 1.61
N GLU A 75 -3.15 14.21 0.76
CA GLU A 75 -2.09 14.82 -0.05
C GLU A 75 -2.07 14.17 -1.42
N VAL A 76 -1.82 14.96 -2.47
CA VAL A 76 -1.62 14.44 -3.82
C VAL A 76 -0.76 15.39 -4.65
N ASP A 77 0.21 14.81 -5.35
CA ASP A 77 1.08 15.52 -6.28
C ASP A 77 1.44 14.56 -7.42
N PRO A 78 0.60 14.47 -8.47
CA PRO A 78 0.86 13.56 -9.59
C PRO A 78 2.14 13.92 -10.34
N PRO A 79 2.92 12.95 -10.79
CA PRO A 79 2.78 11.50 -10.63
C PRO A 79 3.65 10.95 -9.48
N ARG A 80 3.89 11.74 -8.43
CA ARG A 80 4.89 11.49 -7.41
C ARG A 80 4.33 11.00 -6.08
N LEU A 81 3.17 11.49 -5.67
CA LEU A 81 2.70 11.32 -4.30
C LEU A 81 1.18 11.24 -4.22
N ILE A 82 0.67 10.27 -3.45
CA ILE A 82 -0.72 10.27 -3.00
C ILE A 82 -0.78 9.70 -1.57
N GLU A 83 -1.58 10.36 -0.71
CA GLU A 83 -1.82 9.90 0.65
C GLU A 83 -3.33 9.89 0.92
N TYR A 84 -3.80 8.81 1.53
CA TYR A 84 -5.18 8.68 1.98
C TYR A 84 -5.21 7.71 3.18
N SER A 85 -6.29 7.75 3.96
CA SER A 85 -6.39 6.91 5.14
C SER A 85 -7.05 5.57 4.82
N TRP A 86 -6.50 4.48 5.38
CA TRP A 86 -7.08 3.15 5.30
C TRP A 86 -8.09 2.97 6.43
N SER A 87 -9.21 3.69 6.31
CA SER A 87 -10.21 3.75 7.38
C SER A 87 -11.58 4.17 6.85
N ASN A 88 -12.58 4.01 7.70
CA ASN A 88 -13.94 4.49 7.48
C ASN A 88 -14.26 5.59 8.50
N PRO A 89 -15.34 6.37 8.30
CA PRO A 89 -15.76 7.37 9.27
C PRO A 89 -15.91 6.75 10.66
N GLY A 90 -15.35 7.43 11.67
CA GLY A 90 -15.40 6.97 13.07
C GLY A 90 -14.29 6.00 13.46
N GLU A 91 -13.50 5.53 12.50
CA GLU A 91 -12.35 4.68 12.76
C GLU A 91 -11.07 5.50 12.97
N PRO A 92 -10.05 4.91 13.62
CA PRO A 92 -8.76 5.58 13.73
C PRO A 92 -8.17 5.90 12.36
N ASP A 93 -7.43 7.00 12.27
CA ASP A 93 -6.71 7.34 11.07
C ASP A 93 -5.55 6.36 10.85
N ARG A 94 -5.47 5.81 9.62
CA ARG A 94 -4.41 4.88 9.20
C ARG A 94 -3.84 5.36 7.87
N PRO A 95 -3.01 6.41 7.89
CA PRO A 95 -2.52 7.00 6.65
C PRO A 95 -1.67 6.03 5.84
N LEU A 96 -1.90 6.04 4.53
CA LEU A 96 -1.07 5.35 3.54
C LEU A 96 -0.48 6.41 2.63
N ARG A 97 0.83 6.54 2.66
CA ARG A 97 1.55 7.51 1.83
C ARG A 97 2.34 6.76 0.77
N TRP A 98 1.90 6.89 -0.46
CA TRP A 98 2.53 6.27 -1.63
C TRP A 98 3.40 7.31 -2.32
N GLU A 99 4.66 6.96 -2.57
CA GLU A 99 5.58 7.83 -3.29
C GLU A 99 6.25 7.05 -4.42
N ALA A 100 6.28 7.65 -5.61
CA ALA A 100 6.91 7.07 -6.79
C ALA A 100 8.06 7.98 -7.21
N VAL A 101 9.28 7.47 -7.11
CA VAL A 101 10.51 8.21 -7.40
C VAL A 101 11.19 7.60 -8.62
N ALA A 102 11.40 8.41 -9.66
CA ALA A 102 12.09 7.95 -10.86
C ALA A 102 13.54 7.58 -10.54
N THR A 103 13.99 6.46 -11.09
CA THR A 103 15.36 5.96 -10.96
C THR A 103 15.92 5.68 -12.35
N PRO A 104 17.26 5.47 -12.50
CA PRO A 104 17.81 5.16 -13.81
C PRO A 104 17.21 3.94 -14.49
N GLY A 105 16.81 2.92 -13.73
CA GLY A 105 16.23 1.69 -14.27
C GLY A 105 14.71 1.60 -14.20
N GLY A 106 14.02 2.64 -13.72
CA GLY A 106 12.57 2.60 -13.59
C GLY A 106 12.03 3.49 -12.49
N THR A 107 11.38 2.90 -11.50
CA THR A 107 10.73 3.63 -10.41
C THR A 107 10.95 2.91 -9.09
N ARG A 108 11.22 3.66 -8.03
CA ARG A 108 11.13 3.15 -6.67
C ARG A 108 9.78 3.57 -6.09
N LEU A 109 8.96 2.60 -5.76
CA LEU A 109 7.67 2.81 -5.11
C LEU A 109 7.82 2.56 -3.61
N SER A 110 7.44 3.55 -2.81
CA SER A 110 7.48 3.46 -1.35
C SER A 110 6.09 3.60 -0.79
N LEU A 111 5.78 2.79 0.22
CA LEU A 111 4.61 2.95 1.05
C LEU A 111 5.06 3.24 2.48
N THR A 112 4.66 4.39 3.01
CA THR A 112 4.82 4.72 4.43
C THR A 112 3.44 4.69 5.05
N LEU A 113 3.28 3.94 6.12
CA LEU A 113 1.99 3.79 6.78
C LEU A 113 2.12 3.94 8.29
N ALA A 114 1.01 4.26 8.94
CA ALA A 114 0.94 4.30 10.39
C ALA A 114 -0.40 3.73 10.85
N ILE A 115 -0.39 3.03 11.98
CA ILE A 115 -1.59 2.50 12.61
C ILE A 115 -1.49 2.69 14.13
N PRO A 116 -2.61 2.64 14.86
CA PRO A 116 -2.56 2.60 16.33
C PRO A 116 -1.74 1.41 16.82
N ASP A 117 -1.00 1.58 17.92
CA ASP A 117 -0.16 0.51 18.45
C ASP A 117 -0.97 -0.62 19.10
N SER A 118 -2.28 -0.45 19.23
CA SER A 118 -3.19 -1.51 19.65
C SER A 118 -3.52 -2.50 18.53
N GLU A 119 -3.11 -2.21 17.29
CA GLU A 119 -3.38 -3.06 16.13
C GLU A 119 -2.16 -3.90 15.76
N ASP A 120 -2.39 -4.95 14.98
CA ASP A 120 -1.35 -5.92 14.60
C ASP A 120 -0.54 -5.40 13.41
N ILE A 121 0.58 -4.73 13.69
CA ILE A 121 1.44 -4.15 12.64
C ILE A 121 2.09 -5.22 11.77
N ALA A 122 2.44 -6.38 12.32
CA ALA A 122 3.06 -7.44 11.52
C ALA A 122 2.09 -7.95 10.45
N ARG A 123 0.83 -8.13 10.81
CA ARG A 123 -0.22 -8.54 9.87
C ARG A 123 -0.45 -7.45 8.82
N THR A 124 -0.49 -6.19 9.22
CA THR A 124 -0.68 -5.06 8.33
C THR A 124 0.45 -4.99 7.30
N CYS A 125 1.69 -5.07 7.74
CA CYS A 125 2.85 -5.09 6.83
C CYS A 125 2.81 -6.28 5.89
N ALA A 126 2.46 -7.46 6.39
CA ALA A 126 2.36 -8.66 5.56
C ALA A 126 1.28 -8.53 4.49
N GLY A 127 0.15 -7.93 4.82
CA GLY A 127 -0.90 -7.65 3.84
C GLY A 127 -0.41 -6.74 2.72
N TRP A 128 0.33 -5.70 3.06
CA TRP A 128 0.88 -4.80 2.05
C TRP A 128 2.02 -5.41 1.26
N GLU A 129 2.82 -6.30 1.84
CA GLU A 129 3.80 -7.09 1.07
C GLU A 129 3.10 -7.90 -0.01
N ALA A 130 2.00 -8.55 0.33
CA ALA A 130 1.19 -9.32 -0.61
C ALA A 130 0.63 -8.43 -1.72
N HIS A 131 0.07 -7.27 -1.37
CA HIS A 131 -0.46 -6.33 -2.37
C HIS A 131 0.64 -5.73 -3.24
N MET A 132 1.83 -5.50 -2.70
CA MET A 132 2.97 -5.04 -3.50
C MET A 132 3.41 -6.09 -4.51
N GLU A 133 3.33 -7.38 -4.16
CA GLU A 133 3.58 -8.46 -5.11
C GLU A 133 2.52 -8.49 -6.21
N MET A 134 1.24 -8.30 -5.84
CA MET A 134 0.16 -8.17 -6.81
C MET A 134 0.37 -6.97 -7.73
N PHE A 135 0.83 -5.86 -7.18
CA PHE A 135 1.15 -4.65 -7.94
C PHE A 135 2.23 -4.93 -8.98
N ALA A 136 3.32 -5.55 -8.57
CA ALA A 136 4.43 -5.87 -9.48
C ALA A 136 3.97 -6.82 -10.61
N ALA A 137 3.15 -7.82 -10.29
CA ALA A 137 2.61 -8.74 -11.27
C ALA A 137 1.69 -8.01 -12.26
N ALA A 138 0.84 -7.13 -11.78
CA ALA A 138 -0.05 -6.33 -12.62
C ALA A 138 0.74 -5.43 -13.56
N MET A 139 1.85 -4.83 -13.09
CA MET A 139 2.73 -4.03 -13.93
C MET A 139 3.33 -4.83 -15.08
N GLU A 140 3.54 -6.14 -14.88
CA GLU A 140 4.04 -7.05 -15.92
C GLU A 140 2.92 -7.59 -16.82
N GLY A 141 1.69 -7.15 -16.62
CA GLY A 141 0.54 -7.60 -17.42
C GLY A 141 0.02 -8.98 -17.02
N VAL A 142 0.40 -9.48 -15.85
CA VAL A 142 0.03 -10.83 -15.38
C VAL A 142 -0.57 -10.71 -13.98
N PRO A 143 -1.77 -10.13 -13.82
CA PRO A 143 -2.39 -10.01 -12.50
C PRO A 143 -2.54 -11.37 -11.82
N ILE A 144 -2.27 -11.41 -10.51
CA ILE A 144 -2.36 -12.62 -9.70
C ILE A 144 -3.39 -12.44 -8.61
N LYS A 145 -3.85 -13.55 -8.06
CA LYS A 145 -4.71 -13.54 -6.86
C LYS A 145 -3.85 -13.25 -5.64
N PHE A 146 -4.49 -12.92 -4.52
CA PHE A 146 -3.80 -12.63 -3.27
C PHE A 146 -2.87 -13.80 -2.91
N PRO A 147 -1.56 -13.55 -2.77
CA PRO A 147 -0.57 -14.61 -2.54
C PRO A 147 -0.50 -14.98 -1.05
N PHE A 148 -1.38 -15.88 -0.61
CA PHE A 148 -1.50 -16.25 0.81
C PHE A 148 -0.21 -16.81 1.41
N GLU A 149 0.55 -17.61 0.65
CA GLU A 149 1.80 -18.17 1.17
C GLU A 149 2.82 -17.07 1.46
N ARG A 150 2.91 -16.09 0.57
CA ARG A 150 3.76 -14.93 0.78
C ARG A 150 3.30 -14.12 1.99
N PHE A 151 2.00 -13.94 2.13
CA PHE A 151 1.42 -13.24 3.28
C PHE A 151 1.82 -13.91 4.59
N LYS A 152 1.67 -15.22 4.68
CA LYS A 152 2.02 -15.97 5.90
C LYS A 152 3.50 -15.85 6.23
N ALA A 153 4.36 -16.03 5.23
CA ALA A 153 5.81 -15.92 5.41
C ALA A 153 6.21 -14.51 5.85
N ALA A 154 5.64 -13.50 5.22
CA ALA A 154 5.91 -12.11 5.56
C ALA A 154 5.44 -11.79 6.98
N ARG A 155 4.28 -12.28 7.39
CA ARG A 155 3.75 -12.06 8.74
C ARG A 155 4.71 -12.58 9.81
N GLU A 156 5.22 -13.80 9.63
CA GLU A 156 6.21 -14.37 10.56
C GLU A 156 7.48 -13.53 10.60
N ALA A 157 7.98 -13.14 9.43
CA ALA A 157 9.19 -12.32 9.33
C ALA A 157 9.00 -10.96 10.00
N TYR A 158 7.86 -10.30 9.78
CA TYR A 158 7.59 -9.00 10.39
C TYR A 158 7.39 -9.08 11.90
N ARG A 159 6.87 -10.19 12.42
CA ARG A 159 6.74 -10.37 13.88
C ARG A 159 8.07 -10.21 14.59
N ALA A 160 9.14 -10.67 13.97
CA ALA A 160 10.49 -10.54 14.52
C ALA A 160 11.02 -9.09 14.50
N LEU A 161 10.39 -8.20 13.73
CA LEU A 161 10.81 -6.80 13.57
C LEU A 161 9.98 -5.83 14.42
N VAL A 162 8.94 -6.29 15.09
CA VAL A 162 8.09 -5.41 15.92
C VAL A 162 8.90 -4.96 17.13
N PRO A 163 9.03 -3.62 17.33
CA PRO A 163 9.80 -3.07 18.45
C PRO A 163 9.18 -3.38 19.81
#